data_e6fc09fd8f035e2bffe35a57f062fa54
#
_entry.id   e6fc09fd8f035e2bffe35a57f062fa54
#
_cell.length_a   1.000
_cell.length_b   1.000
_cell.length_c   1.000
_cell.angle_alpha   90.00
_cell.angle_beta   90.00
_cell.angle_gamma   90.00
#
_symmetry.space_group_name_H-M   'P 1'
#
loop_
_entity.id
_entity.type
_entity.pdbx_description
1 polymer ?
#
loop_
_entity_poly.entity_id
_entity_poly.type
_entity_poly.pdbx_seq_one_letter_code
_entity_poly.pdbx_strand_id
1 'polypeptide(L)'
;MLTLHHLEYSQSYRVLWLLEELGIDYELILYERDKESRLAPADYKVVSPLGTSPVITDGELSLAETNAIFDYILDQYPASTLRPAVNSAARIDYLFWFHTAQGSFMPMLLMSTVFRMLETRTPALIRPLIKLVLGKASSTMVKPRLKRILDKAEADLVDTGWFAGESLTAADMMLSYAIEAVAVKGMLKGKYPNCEAWVKRIKQVPSYQSAKEKDGKPSAIFQV
;
A
#
# COMPACT_ATOMS: atom_id res chain seq x y z
N MET A 1 -15.93 -18.83 7.28
CA MET A 1 -14.71 -18.39 8.03
C MET A 1 -13.88 -17.58 7.05
N LEU A 2 -13.50 -16.38 7.46
CA LEU A 2 -12.71 -15.48 6.63
C LEU A 2 -11.31 -16.07 6.36
N THR A 3 -10.90 -16.13 5.11
CA THR A 3 -9.56 -16.57 4.70
C THR A 3 -8.88 -15.45 3.92
N LEU A 4 -7.65 -15.09 4.32
CA LEU A 4 -6.80 -14.18 3.54
C LEU A 4 -5.82 -14.97 2.67
N HIS A 5 -5.95 -14.83 1.37
CA HIS A 5 -5.01 -15.34 0.38
C HIS A 5 -3.89 -14.33 0.18
N HIS A 6 -2.75 -14.57 0.85
CA HIS A 6 -1.62 -13.66 0.90
C HIS A 6 -0.54 -14.07 -0.10
N LEU A 7 -0.28 -13.20 -1.08
CA LEU A 7 0.83 -13.38 -2.00
C LEU A 7 2.07 -12.62 -1.48
N GLU A 8 3.20 -13.27 -1.39
CA GLU A 8 4.45 -12.65 -0.94
C GLU A 8 4.80 -11.37 -1.72
N TYR A 9 5.46 -10.43 -1.08
CA TYR A 9 5.87 -9.14 -1.68
C TYR A 9 4.71 -8.38 -2.34
N SER A 10 3.54 -8.43 -1.73
CA SER A 10 2.35 -7.75 -2.25
C SER A 10 1.76 -6.76 -1.25
N GLN A 11 0.70 -6.09 -1.68
CA GLN A 11 -0.02 -5.14 -0.86
C GLN A 11 -0.95 -5.82 0.17
N SER A 12 -1.05 -7.17 0.16
CA SER A 12 -1.97 -7.89 1.04
C SER A 12 -1.59 -7.80 2.52
N TYR A 13 -0.34 -7.43 2.86
CA TYR A 13 0.02 -7.20 4.27
C TYR A 13 -0.84 -6.12 4.94
N ARG A 14 -1.42 -5.18 4.17
CA ARG A 14 -2.33 -4.16 4.71
C ARG A 14 -3.65 -4.77 5.19
N VAL A 15 -4.16 -5.77 4.45
CA VAL A 15 -5.33 -6.53 4.90
C VAL A 15 -4.98 -7.37 6.13
N LEU A 16 -3.81 -7.99 6.14
CA LEU A 16 -3.29 -8.70 7.30
C LEU A 16 -3.22 -7.77 8.52
N TRP A 17 -2.69 -6.56 8.37
CA TRP A 17 -2.66 -5.56 9.42
C TRP A 17 -4.06 -5.16 9.90
N LEU A 18 -5.03 -4.98 8.98
CA LEU A 18 -6.42 -4.70 9.35
C LEU A 18 -7.03 -5.81 10.21
N LEU A 19 -6.82 -7.07 9.83
CA LEU A 19 -7.33 -8.23 10.58
C LEU A 19 -6.70 -8.33 11.97
N GLU A 20 -5.39 -8.11 12.08
CA GLU A 20 -4.68 -8.09 13.37
C GLU A 20 -5.16 -6.93 14.27
N GLU A 21 -5.38 -5.74 13.71
CA GLU A 21 -5.86 -4.58 14.47
C GLU A 21 -7.28 -4.77 15.01
N LEU A 22 -8.13 -5.42 14.22
CA LEU A 22 -9.51 -5.72 14.63
C LEU A 22 -9.62 -6.96 15.55
N GLY A 23 -8.54 -7.74 15.68
CA GLY A 23 -8.54 -8.98 16.45
C GLY A 23 -9.49 -10.04 15.88
N ILE A 24 -9.61 -10.09 14.56
CA ILE A 24 -10.52 -11.01 13.87
C ILE A 24 -9.87 -12.38 13.72
N ASP A 25 -10.63 -13.44 13.96
CA ASP A 25 -10.21 -14.80 13.61
C ASP A 25 -10.28 -15.00 12.09
N TYR A 26 -9.18 -15.44 11.50
CA TYR A 26 -9.07 -15.69 10.07
C TYR A 26 -8.08 -16.81 9.78
N GLU A 27 -8.22 -17.42 8.62
CA GLU A 27 -7.24 -18.33 8.05
C GLU A 27 -6.27 -17.55 7.14
N LEU A 28 -4.97 -17.83 7.24
CA LEU A 28 -3.94 -17.23 6.39
C LEU A 28 -3.36 -18.28 5.45
N ILE A 29 -3.56 -18.11 4.15
CA ILE A 29 -2.91 -18.95 3.12
C ILE A 29 -1.82 -18.13 2.43
N LEU A 30 -0.58 -18.60 2.57
CA LEU A 30 0.58 -17.93 1.98
C LEU A 30 0.90 -18.52 0.60
N TYR A 31 1.10 -17.65 -0.37
CA TYR A 31 1.51 -18.01 -1.73
C TYR A 31 2.86 -17.39 -2.04
N GLU A 32 3.79 -18.21 -2.53
CA GLU A 32 5.06 -17.72 -3.05
C GLU A 32 4.94 -17.36 -4.52
N ARG A 33 5.67 -16.32 -4.95
CA ARG A 33 5.76 -15.98 -6.36
C ARG A 33 6.59 -17.00 -7.12
N ASP A 34 6.21 -17.25 -8.35
CA ASP A 34 7.04 -18.04 -9.26
C ASP A 34 8.47 -17.47 -9.31
N LYS A 35 9.44 -18.35 -9.13
CA LYS A 35 10.85 -17.94 -8.94
C LYS A 35 11.47 -17.29 -10.18
N GLU A 36 11.01 -17.67 -11.38
CA GLU A 36 11.55 -17.19 -12.65
C GLU A 36 10.80 -15.94 -13.14
N SER A 37 9.49 -16.04 -13.26
CA SER A 37 8.64 -14.94 -13.78
C SER A 37 8.33 -13.87 -12.74
N ARG A 38 8.43 -14.17 -11.45
CA ARG A 38 8.02 -13.32 -10.31
C ARG A 38 6.52 -13.00 -10.32
N LEU A 39 5.74 -13.69 -11.11
CA LEU A 39 4.27 -13.55 -11.16
C LEU A 39 3.60 -14.41 -10.08
N ALA A 40 2.29 -14.20 -9.91
CA ALA A 40 1.45 -15.03 -9.05
C ALA A 40 1.43 -16.48 -9.60
N PRO A 41 1.55 -17.49 -8.73
CA PRO A 41 1.55 -18.90 -9.14
C PRO A 41 0.15 -19.34 -9.63
N ALA A 42 0.09 -20.50 -10.26
CA ALA A 42 -1.14 -20.98 -10.92
C ALA A 42 -2.29 -21.24 -9.92
N ASP A 43 -1.96 -21.78 -8.75
CA ASP A 43 -2.93 -22.02 -7.67
C ASP A 43 -3.51 -20.71 -7.09
N TYR A 44 -2.71 -19.67 -6.98
CA TYR A 44 -3.23 -18.34 -6.61
C TYR A 44 -4.22 -17.79 -7.64
N LYS A 45 -4.00 -18.04 -8.93
CA LYS A 45 -4.89 -17.57 -10.00
C LYS A 45 -6.26 -18.23 -10.00
N VAL A 46 -6.41 -19.37 -9.32
CA VAL A 46 -7.73 -20.01 -9.11
C VAL A 46 -8.59 -19.16 -8.19
N VAL A 47 -8.03 -18.60 -7.13
CA VAL A 47 -8.77 -17.74 -6.18
C VAL A 47 -8.78 -16.27 -6.61
N SER A 48 -7.83 -15.86 -7.44
CA SER A 48 -7.72 -14.50 -7.98
C SER A 48 -7.67 -14.55 -9.52
N PRO A 49 -8.81 -14.55 -10.21
CA PRO A 49 -8.83 -14.62 -11.68
C PRO A 49 -8.04 -13.48 -12.36
N LEU A 50 -7.94 -12.33 -11.70
CA LEU A 50 -7.12 -11.19 -12.16
C LEU A 50 -5.63 -11.36 -11.86
N GLY A 51 -5.25 -12.35 -11.04
CA GLY A 51 -3.88 -12.54 -10.56
C GLY A 51 -3.37 -11.41 -9.66
N THR A 52 -4.28 -10.56 -9.16
CA THR A 52 -3.96 -9.45 -8.25
C THR A 52 -4.08 -9.88 -6.79
N SER A 53 -3.35 -9.22 -5.90
CA SER A 53 -3.36 -9.47 -4.46
C SER A 53 -3.59 -8.16 -3.72
N PRO A 54 -4.38 -8.14 -2.64
CA PRO A 54 -4.96 -9.27 -1.88
C PRO A 54 -6.25 -9.87 -2.47
N VAL A 55 -6.59 -11.07 -1.98
CA VAL A 55 -7.93 -11.67 -2.12
C VAL A 55 -8.35 -12.23 -0.77
N ILE A 56 -9.61 -12.08 -0.42
CA ILE A 56 -10.23 -12.80 0.70
C ILE A 56 -11.32 -13.73 0.19
N THR A 57 -11.56 -14.81 0.92
CA THR A 57 -12.77 -15.63 0.76
C THR A 57 -13.50 -15.70 2.08
N ASP A 58 -14.86 -15.70 2.02
CA ASP A 58 -15.71 -15.86 3.20
C ASP A 58 -17.00 -16.58 2.78
N GLY A 59 -17.10 -17.87 3.12
CA GLY A 59 -18.13 -18.76 2.57
C GLY A 59 -18.02 -18.84 1.05
N GLU A 60 -19.07 -18.44 0.35
CA GLU A 60 -19.11 -18.40 -1.13
C GLU A 60 -18.53 -17.10 -1.73
N LEU A 61 -18.30 -16.09 -0.89
CA LEU A 61 -17.71 -14.83 -1.34
C LEU A 61 -16.24 -15.01 -1.69
N SER A 62 -15.83 -14.51 -2.85
CA SER A 62 -14.44 -14.22 -3.19
C SER A 62 -14.32 -12.75 -3.57
N LEU A 63 -13.49 -11.99 -2.86
CA LEU A 63 -13.37 -10.55 -3.04
C LEU A 63 -11.89 -10.17 -3.22
N ALA A 64 -11.61 -9.51 -4.32
CA ALA A 64 -10.32 -8.84 -4.60
C ALA A 64 -10.45 -7.33 -4.39
N GLU A 65 -9.35 -6.61 -4.63
CA GLU A 65 -9.20 -5.16 -4.45
C GLU A 65 -9.11 -4.71 -2.98
N THR A 66 -7.97 -4.14 -2.63
CA THR A 66 -7.69 -3.77 -1.23
C THR A 66 -8.74 -2.86 -0.62
N ASN A 67 -9.20 -1.83 -1.37
CA ASN A 67 -10.22 -0.91 -0.85
C ASN A 67 -11.56 -1.63 -0.61
N ALA A 68 -11.99 -2.48 -1.55
CA ALA A 68 -13.23 -3.25 -1.40
C ALA A 68 -13.16 -4.22 -0.21
N ILE A 69 -12.02 -4.87 -0.01
CA ILE A 69 -11.79 -5.76 1.13
C ILE A 69 -11.85 -4.99 2.45
N PHE A 70 -11.20 -3.81 2.51
CA PHE A 70 -11.26 -2.95 3.70
C PHE A 70 -12.69 -2.51 4.00
N ASP A 71 -13.43 -2.06 2.99
CA ASP A 71 -14.82 -1.65 3.17
C ASP A 71 -15.69 -2.83 3.63
N TYR A 72 -15.56 -4.00 3.00
CA TYR A 72 -16.28 -5.21 3.38
C TYR A 72 -16.04 -5.61 4.85
N ILE A 73 -14.78 -5.64 5.28
CA ILE A 73 -14.43 -5.98 6.67
C ILE A 73 -14.94 -4.92 7.63
N LEU A 74 -14.68 -3.64 7.38
CA LEU A 74 -15.08 -2.55 8.27
C LEU A 74 -16.61 -2.36 8.37
N ASP A 75 -17.38 -2.79 7.38
CA ASP A 75 -18.84 -2.78 7.45
C ASP A 75 -19.38 -3.83 8.44
N GLN A 76 -18.64 -4.94 8.65
CA GLN A 76 -18.99 -5.96 9.63
C GLN A 76 -18.55 -5.59 11.06
N TYR A 77 -17.66 -4.61 11.21
CA TYR A 77 -17.12 -4.14 12.50
C TYR A 77 -17.37 -2.63 12.69
N PRO A 78 -18.65 -2.18 12.70
CA PRO A 78 -19.00 -0.76 12.72
C PRO A 78 -18.60 -0.04 14.02
N ALA A 79 -18.33 -0.76 15.10
CA ALA A 79 -17.82 -0.19 16.34
C ALA A 79 -16.32 0.17 16.30
N SER A 80 -15.62 -0.25 15.25
CA SER A 80 -14.20 0.08 15.08
C SER A 80 -13.98 1.57 14.86
N THR A 81 -12.97 2.13 15.52
CA THR A 81 -12.52 3.53 15.31
C THR A 81 -11.70 3.72 14.03
N LEU A 82 -11.34 2.62 13.35
CA LEU A 82 -10.54 2.66 12.12
C LEU A 82 -11.23 3.38 10.95
N ARG A 83 -12.56 3.48 10.99
CA ARG A 83 -13.36 4.29 10.06
C ARG A 83 -14.05 5.39 10.83
N PRO A 84 -13.60 6.65 10.76
CA PRO A 84 -14.25 7.76 11.45
C PRO A 84 -15.74 7.89 11.09
N ALA A 85 -16.57 8.26 12.06
CA ALA A 85 -18.01 8.42 11.89
C ALA A 85 -18.34 9.41 10.76
N VAL A 86 -19.46 9.19 10.05
CA VAL A 86 -19.85 9.97 8.85
C VAL A 86 -19.87 11.49 9.12
N ASN A 87 -20.28 11.90 10.32
CA ASN A 87 -20.41 13.30 10.70
C ASN A 87 -19.20 13.84 11.48
N SER A 88 -18.11 13.08 11.60
CA SER A 88 -16.91 13.56 12.28
C SER A 88 -16.06 14.45 11.38
N ALA A 89 -15.31 15.39 11.98
CA ALA A 89 -14.37 16.24 11.26
C ALA A 89 -13.30 15.41 10.51
N ALA A 90 -12.85 14.31 11.11
CA ALA A 90 -11.84 13.41 10.54
C ALA A 90 -12.32 12.64 9.28
N ARG A 91 -13.65 12.61 9.02
CA ARG A 91 -14.20 11.78 7.92
C ARG A 91 -13.72 12.20 6.55
N ILE A 92 -13.57 13.48 6.29
CA ILE A 92 -13.16 14.00 4.98
C ILE A 92 -11.70 13.64 4.71
N ASP A 93 -10.82 13.83 5.70
CA ASP A 93 -9.41 13.47 5.58
C ASP A 93 -9.24 11.96 5.42
N TYR A 94 -10.01 11.18 6.18
CA TYR A 94 -10.07 9.73 6.01
C TYR A 94 -10.41 9.33 4.57
N LEU A 95 -11.50 9.84 4.01
CA LEU A 95 -11.91 9.53 2.64
C LEU A 95 -10.83 9.94 1.64
N PHE A 96 -10.29 11.14 1.79
CA PHE A 96 -9.24 11.65 0.91
C PHE A 96 -8.04 10.70 0.92
N TRP A 97 -7.48 10.38 2.08
CA TRP A 97 -6.26 9.60 2.18
C TRP A 97 -6.47 8.11 1.90
N PHE A 98 -7.60 7.55 2.32
CA PHE A 98 -7.97 6.16 2.04
C PHE A 98 -8.03 5.89 0.53
N HIS A 99 -8.64 6.79 -0.24
CA HIS A 99 -8.72 6.65 -1.68
C HIS A 99 -7.48 7.16 -2.43
N THR A 100 -6.78 8.16 -1.91
CA THR A 100 -5.52 8.64 -2.51
C THR A 100 -4.47 7.55 -2.57
N ALA A 101 -4.41 6.65 -1.60
CA ALA A 101 -3.45 5.56 -1.56
C ALA A 101 -3.43 4.75 -2.88
N GLN A 102 -4.58 4.28 -3.33
CA GLN A 102 -4.71 3.46 -4.55
C GLN A 102 -5.01 4.28 -5.81
N GLY A 103 -5.81 5.33 -5.70
CA GLY A 103 -6.25 6.13 -6.85
C GLY A 103 -5.20 7.10 -7.40
N SER A 104 -4.27 7.54 -6.57
CA SER A 104 -3.30 8.57 -6.96
C SER A 104 -1.86 8.21 -6.65
N PHE A 105 -1.56 7.76 -5.43
CA PHE A 105 -0.19 7.53 -5.01
C PHE A 105 0.41 6.28 -5.68
N MET A 106 -0.27 5.14 -5.56
CA MET A 106 0.20 3.87 -6.16
C MET A 106 0.38 3.94 -7.67
N PRO A 107 -0.51 4.54 -8.48
CA PRO A 107 -0.30 4.69 -9.92
C PRO A 107 0.98 5.48 -10.26
N MET A 108 1.31 6.52 -9.48
CA MET A 108 2.56 7.28 -9.71
C MET A 108 3.80 6.46 -9.38
N LEU A 109 3.75 5.65 -8.31
CA LEU A 109 4.86 4.75 -7.96
C LEU A 109 5.03 3.64 -8.99
N LEU A 110 3.93 3.05 -9.46
CA LEU A 110 3.96 2.05 -10.53
C LEU A 110 4.54 2.63 -11.81
N MET A 111 4.08 3.80 -12.25
CA MET A 111 4.59 4.47 -13.45
C MET A 111 6.10 4.76 -13.33
N SER A 112 6.55 5.23 -12.16
CA SER A 112 7.97 5.44 -11.88
C SER A 112 8.77 4.15 -12.00
N THR A 113 8.23 3.04 -11.51
CA THR A 113 8.88 1.72 -11.57
C THR A 113 8.91 1.19 -13.00
N VAL A 114 7.82 1.34 -13.76
CA VAL A 114 7.76 0.94 -15.18
C VAL A 114 8.78 1.73 -16.01
N PHE A 115 8.89 3.05 -15.80
CA PHE A 115 9.87 3.86 -16.51
C PHE A 115 11.30 3.40 -16.22
N ARG A 116 11.61 3.11 -14.95
CA ARG A 116 12.92 2.59 -14.57
C ARG A 116 13.20 1.22 -15.20
N MET A 117 12.19 0.33 -15.17
CA MET A 117 12.31 -1.00 -15.78
C MET A 117 12.56 -0.91 -17.28
N LEU A 118 11.83 -0.06 -18.00
CA LEU A 118 12.05 0.18 -19.44
C LEU A 118 13.45 0.71 -19.71
N GLU A 119 13.93 1.68 -18.91
CA GLU A 119 15.29 2.21 -19.04
C GLU A 119 16.35 1.12 -18.84
N THR A 120 16.22 0.30 -17.78
CA THR A 120 17.22 -0.71 -17.43
C THR A 120 17.25 -1.91 -18.38
N ARG A 121 16.09 -2.31 -18.93
CA ARG A 121 15.98 -3.44 -19.89
C ARG A 121 16.27 -3.05 -21.33
N THR A 122 16.40 -1.76 -21.62
CA THR A 122 16.71 -1.28 -22.97
C THR A 122 18.15 -1.61 -23.34
N PRO A 123 18.42 -2.10 -24.58
CA PRO A 123 19.77 -2.31 -25.10
C PRO A 123 20.65 -1.06 -24.98
N ALA A 124 21.94 -1.26 -24.65
CA ALA A 124 22.85 -0.19 -24.31
C ALA A 124 22.93 0.93 -25.40
N LEU A 125 22.85 0.54 -26.66
CA LEU A 125 22.96 1.47 -27.80
C LEU A 125 21.87 2.54 -27.82
N ILE A 126 20.62 2.20 -27.51
CA ILE A 126 19.48 3.12 -27.55
C ILE A 126 19.06 3.62 -26.15
N ARG A 127 19.67 3.09 -25.08
CA ARG A 127 19.36 3.47 -23.68
C ARG A 127 19.46 4.97 -23.42
N PRO A 128 20.46 5.72 -23.93
CA PRO A 128 20.53 7.19 -23.71
C PRO A 128 19.31 7.93 -24.24
N LEU A 129 18.78 7.54 -25.40
CA LEU A 129 17.58 8.13 -25.97
C LEU A 129 16.33 7.81 -25.12
N ILE A 130 16.16 6.55 -24.73
CA ILE A 130 15.05 6.12 -23.87
C ILE A 130 15.10 6.83 -22.52
N LYS A 131 16.29 6.96 -21.93
CA LYS A 131 16.51 7.70 -20.68
C LYS A 131 16.09 9.17 -20.80
N LEU A 132 16.40 9.81 -21.91
CA LEU A 132 16.00 11.21 -22.18
C LEU A 132 14.47 11.34 -22.25
N VAL A 133 13.80 10.48 -23.02
CA VAL A 133 12.34 10.50 -23.21
C VAL A 133 11.62 10.18 -21.89
N LEU A 134 11.97 9.08 -21.24
CA LEU A 134 11.34 8.68 -19.98
C LEU A 134 11.67 9.64 -18.83
N GLY A 135 12.89 10.21 -18.83
CA GLY A 135 13.29 11.25 -17.89
C GLY A 135 12.43 12.51 -18.03
N LYS A 136 12.14 12.94 -19.26
CA LYS A 136 11.24 14.07 -19.53
C LYS A 136 9.82 13.75 -19.06
N ALA A 137 9.26 12.59 -19.42
CA ALA A 137 7.94 12.14 -18.96
C ALA A 137 7.86 12.08 -17.44
N SER A 138 8.88 11.51 -16.80
CA SER A 138 8.95 11.44 -15.34
C SER A 138 8.97 12.82 -14.69
N SER A 139 9.79 13.75 -15.21
CA SER A 139 9.94 15.11 -14.65
C SER A 139 8.70 15.98 -14.83
N THR A 140 7.89 15.74 -15.87
CA THR A 140 6.70 16.55 -16.17
C THR A 140 5.42 15.96 -15.60
N MET A 141 5.31 14.63 -15.49
CA MET A 141 4.06 13.96 -15.12
C MET A 141 4.12 13.30 -13.73
N VAL A 142 5.19 12.55 -13.43
CA VAL A 142 5.25 11.71 -12.23
C VAL A 142 5.78 12.49 -11.02
N LYS A 143 6.98 13.04 -11.13
CA LYS A 143 7.65 13.72 -10.02
C LYS A 143 6.83 14.87 -9.42
N PRO A 144 6.19 15.77 -10.22
CA PRO A 144 5.38 16.85 -9.65
C PRO A 144 4.14 16.35 -8.89
N ARG A 145 3.53 15.25 -9.36
CA ARG A 145 2.37 14.66 -8.67
C ARG A 145 2.77 13.98 -7.38
N LEU A 146 3.84 13.18 -7.39
CA LEU A 146 4.40 12.58 -6.17
C LEU A 146 4.78 13.66 -5.15
N LYS A 147 5.43 14.74 -5.60
CA LYS A 147 5.79 15.85 -4.72
C LYS A 147 4.55 16.45 -4.05
N ARG A 148 3.48 16.75 -4.80
CA ARG A 148 2.26 17.33 -4.23
C ARG A 148 1.58 16.41 -3.21
N ILE A 149 1.57 15.08 -3.47
CA ILE A 149 1.03 14.09 -2.52
C ILE A 149 1.87 14.10 -1.24
N LEU A 150 3.19 14.10 -1.36
CA LEU A 150 4.08 14.11 -0.19
C LEU A 150 4.05 15.45 0.55
N ASP A 151 3.98 16.58 -0.14
CA ASP A 151 3.83 17.92 0.47
C ASP A 151 2.54 17.98 1.31
N LYS A 152 1.43 17.46 0.78
CA LYS A 152 0.17 17.39 1.51
C LYS A 152 0.25 16.42 2.69
N ALA A 153 0.84 15.24 2.48
CA ALA A 153 1.04 14.26 3.56
C ALA A 153 1.85 14.85 4.71
N GLU A 154 2.93 15.56 4.38
CA GLU A 154 3.77 16.25 5.37
C GLU A 154 3.00 17.30 6.16
N ALA A 155 2.15 18.08 5.48
CA ALA A 155 1.35 19.13 6.11
C ALA A 155 0.26 18.52 7.02
N ASP A 156 -0.45 17.50 6.56
CA ASP A 156 -1.58 16.91 7.29
C ASP A 156 -1.11 16.12 8.54
N LEU A 157 0.13 15.67 8.57
CA LEU A 157 0.71 14.94 9.72
C LEU A 157 1.23 15.84 10.85
N VAL A 158 1.20 17.17 10.69
CA VAL A 158 1.79 18.13 11.67
C VAL A 158 1.13 18.02 13.04
N ASP A 159 -0.20 18.04 13.09
CA ASP A 159 -0.94 18.23 14.33
C ASP A 159 -1.03 16.95 15.17
N THR A 160 -1.49 15.85 14.56
CA THR A 160 -1.76 14.60 15.28
C THR A 160 -0.76 13.50 14.97
N GLY A 161 -0.08 13.61 13.83
CA GLY A 161 0.80 12.59 13.28
C GLY A 161 0.07 11.36 12.76
N TRP A 162 -1.24 11.48 12.45
CA TRP A 162 -2.08 10.53 11.76
C TRP A 162 -2.77 11.21 10.56
N PHE A 163 -3.14 10.43 9.55
CA PHE A 163 -3.74 10.98 8.33
C PHE A 163 -5.20 11.39 8.49
N ALA A 164 -5.90 10.86 9.50
CA ALA A 164 -7.28 11.22 9.75
C ALA A 164 -7.61 11.15 11.24
N GLY A 165 -7.78 12.31 11.87
CA GLY A 165 -8.11 12.41 13.29
C GLY A 165 -6.88 12.24 14.20
N GLU A 166 -7.12 11.76 15.44
CA GLU A 166 -6.12 11.75 16.51
C GLU A 166 -5.49 10.36 16.74
N SER A 167 -5.91 9.36 15.99
CA SER A 167 -5.49 7.97 16.15
C SER A 167 -5.36 7.25 14.82
N LEU A 168 -4.80 6.04 14.86
CA LEU A 168 -4.72 5.15 13.71
C LEU A 168 -6.09 4.95 13.05
N THR A 169 -6.13 5.07 11.72
CA THR A 169 -7.30 4.76 10.89
C THR A 169 -6.93 3.83 9.73
N ALA A 170 -7.93 3.28 9.05
CA ALA A 170 -7.69 2.50 7.85
C ALA A 170 -7.05 3.32 6.71
N ALA A 171 -7.13 4.66 6.74
CA ALA A 171 -6.39 5.52 5.80
C ALA A 171 -4.87 5.39 5.98
N ASP A 172 -4.40 5.32 7.24
CA ASP A 172 -2.99 5.09 7.56
C ASP A 172 -2.53 3.73 7.06
N MET A 173 -3.34 2.69 7.28
CA MET A 173 -3.04 1.34 6.79
C MET A 173 -2.95 1.32 5.26
N MET A 174 -3.87 1.97 4.57
CA MET A 174 -3.88 2.05 3.10
C MET A 174 -2.65 2.78 2.55
N LEU A 175 -2.20 3.84 3.21
CA LEU A 175 -1.02 4.63 2.81
C LEU A 175 0.30 3.96 3.13
N SER A 176 0.34 3.04 4.10
CA SER A 176 1.58 2.45 4.61
C SER A 176 2.47 1.92 3.50
N TYR A 177 1.91 1.15 2.57
CA TYR A 177 2.65 0.57 1.46
C TYR A 177 3.33 1.62 0.57
N ALA A 178 2.63 2.69 0.22
CA ALA A 178 3.15 3.73 -0.65
C ALA A 178 4.21 4.58 0.04
N ILE A 179 3.97 4.98 1.31
CA ILE A 179 4.91 5.82 2.07
C ILE A 179 6.16 5.03 2.46
N GLU A 180 6.03 3.77 2.87
CA GLU A 180 7.19 2.91 3.10
C GLU A 180 8.04 2.73 1.84
N ALA A 181 7.40 2.58 0.67
CA ALA A 181 8.09 2.46 -0.60
C ALA A 181 8.94 3.70 -0.94
N VAL A 182 8.42 4.91 -0.72
CA VAL A 182 9.19 6.14 -0.94
C VAL A 182 10.23 6.36 0.15
N ALA A 183 9.97 5.91 1.39
CA ALA A 183 10.93 5.94 2.49
C ALA A 183 12.16 5.07 2.20
N VAL A 184 11.96 3.83 1.75
CA VAL A 184 13.05 2.91 1.35
C VAL A 184 13.89 3.48 0.21
N LYS A 185 13.27 4.21 -0.72
CA LYS A 185 13.97 4.93 -1.81
C LYS A 185 14.69 6.21 -1.35
N GLY A 186 14.66 6.53 -0.06
CA GLY A 186 15.28 7.74 0.50
C GLY A 186 14.58 9.05 0.11
N MET A 187 13.38 8.99 -0.45
CA MET A 187 12.67 10.18 -0.94
C MET A 187 12.16 11.09 0.18
N LEU A 188 11.97 10.55 1.39
CA LEU A 188 11.53 11.32 2.56
C LEU A 188 12.69 12.05 3.23
N LYS A 189 13.88 11.48 3.20
CA LYS A 189 15.04 11.88 4.02
C LYS A 189 15.36 13.36 3.89
N GLY A 190 15.27 14.06 5.04
CA GLY A 190 15.60 15.48 5.18
C GLY A 190 14.63 16.45 4.48
N LYS A 191 13.49 15.94 3.96
CA LYS A 191 12.48 16.76 3.26
C LYS A 191 11.09 16.66 3.88
N TYR A 192 10.76 15.51 4.46
CA TYR A 192 9.44 15.17 4.96
C TYR A 192 9.54 14.55 6.36
N PRO A 193 9.94 15.35 7.39
CA PRO A 193 10.17 14.84 8.75
C PRO A 193 8.93 14.26 9.43
N ASN A 194 7.72 14.78 9.14
CA ASN A 194 6.48 14.23 9.71
C ASN A 194 6.15 12.88 9.07
N CYS A 195 6.34 12.73 7.77
CA CYS A 195 6.22 11.43 7.10
C CYS A 195 7.25 10.42 7.63
N GLU A 196 8.50 10.84 7.89
CA GLU A 196 9.51 9.96 8.53
C GLU A 196 9.10 9.57 9.97
N ALA A 197 8.56 10.50 10.74
CA ALA A 197 8.05 10.24 12.09
C ALA A 197 6.85 9.29 12.05
N TRP A 198 5.93 9.48 11.11
CA TRP A 198 4.79 8.61 10.90
C TRP A 198 5.22 7.17 10.54
N VAL A 199 6.20 6.98 9.64
CA VAL A 199 6.76 5.65 9.33
C VAL A 199 7.35 4.98 10.57
N LYS A 200 8.01 5.72 11.45
CA LYS A 200 8.51 5.18 12.72
C LYS A 200 7.36 4.81 13.66
N ARG A 201 6.32 5.63 13.71
CA ARG A 201 5.14 5.43 14.56
C ARG A 201 4.38 4.17 14.19
N ILE A 202 4.04 3.96 12.90
CA ILE A 202 3.30 2.77 12.48
C ILE A 202 4.05 1.47 12.78
N LYS A 203 5.39 1.49 12.72
CA LYS A 203 6.23 0.34 13.06
C LYS A 203 6.22 -0.02 14.54
N GLN A 204 5.74 0.86 15.40
CA GLN A 204 5.58 0.63 16.84
C GLN A 204 4.18 0.11 17.18
N VAL A 205 3.24 0.11 16.24
CA VAL A 205 1.89 -0.42 16.44
C VAL A 205 1.97 -1.95 16.56
N PRO A 206 1.46 -2.55 17.66
CA PRO A 206 1.57 -4.00 17.88
C PRO A 206 0.96 -4.83 16.74
N SER A 207 -0.20 -4.45 16.25
CA SER A 207 -0.88 -5.13 15.14
C SER A 207 -0.10 -5.04 13.82
N TYR A 208 0.60 -3.91 13.56
CA TYR A 208 1.51 -3.81 12.43
C TYR A 208 2.68 -4.80 12.55
N GLN A 209 3.25 -4.92 13.75
CA GLN A 209 4.35 -5.86 14.02
C GLN A 209 3.90 -7.30 13.83
N SER A 210 2.74 -7.66 14.39
CA SER A 210 2.13 -8.98 14.20
C SER A 210 1.88 -9.29 12.71
N ALA A 211 1.32 -8.34 11.98
CA ALA A 211 1.10 -8.49 10.54
C ALA A 211 2.41 -8.68 9.77
N LYS A 212 3.48 -7.96 10.13
CA LYS A 212 4.80 -8.10 9.49
C LYS A 212 5.48 -9.42 9.81
N GLU A 213 5.31 -9.94 11.01
CA GLU A 213 5.79 -11.26 11.39
C GLU A 213 5.10 -12.36 10.57
N LYS A 214 3.78 -12.28 10.42
CA LYS A 214 2.97 -13.22 9.62
C LYS A 214 3.22 -13.09 8.11
N ASP A 215 3.50 -11.89 7.60
CA ASP A 215 3.93 -11.65 6.20
C ASP A 215 5.24 -12.40 5.88
N GLY A 216 6.10 -12.62 6.88
CA GLY A 216 7.27 -13.49 6.83
C GLY A 216 8.38 -13.07 5.86
N LYS A 217 8.16 -12.03 5.08
CA LYS A 217 9.13 -11.51 4.10
C LYS A 217 9.36 -10.02 4.38
N PRO A 218 10.61 -9.56 4.45
CA PRO A 218 10.86 -8.13 4.49
C PRO A 218 10.25 -7.52 3.23
N SER A 219 9.56 -6.39 3.41
CA SER A 219 8.90 -5.69 2.29
C SER A 219 9.92 -5.26 1.23
N ALA A 220 10.33 -6.20 0.39
CA ALA A 220 11.17 -5.95 -0.78
C ALA A 220 10.37 -5.31 -1.92
N ILE A 221 9.38 -4.52 -1.54
CA ILE A 221 8.30 -3.98 -2.37
C ILE A 221 8.80 -3.21 -3.58
N PHE A 222 10.03 -2.75 -3.59
CA PHE A 222 10.60 -1.95 -4.66
C PHE A 222 12.13 -2.13 -4.79
N GLN A 223 12.64 -3.28 -4.46
CA GLN A 223 14.02 -3.67 -4.78
C GLN A 223 14.11 -4.19 -6.24
N VAL A 224 13.65 -3.38 -7.19
CA VAL A 224 13.90 -3.60 -8.62
C VAL A 224 14.72 -2.45 -9.17
#